data_239a0de1afd33c9ab3687686f37fe1b7
#
_entry.id   239a0de1afd33c9ab3687686f37fe1b7
#
_cell.length_a   1.000
_cell.length_b   1.000
_cell.length_c   1.000
_cell.angle_alpha   90.00
_cell.angle_beta   90.00
_cell.angle_gamma   90.00
#
_symmetry.space_group_name_H-M   'P 1'
#
loop_
_entity.id
_entity.type
_entity.pdbx_description
1 polymer ?
#
loop_
_entity_poly.entity_id
_entity_poly.type
_entity_poly.pdbx_seq_one_letter_code
_entity_poly.pdbx_strand_id
1 'polypeptide(L)'
;MSARDPLADLRRIAFLLERANEATYRVRAFRSAAKTLGALPAAEVAERARTGKLTELSGVGDVTARCVAESLAGEEPVYLRRLLATEGTDLDEAAAKLRDALRGDCHTHSDWSDGGSPIEEMALAAVELGHEYMVLTDHSPRLTVARGLTTERLRKQLDHVAAVNEALPKGFRILTGIEVDILADGSLDQDEDLLARLDVVVGSVHSGLNDDRAKMTRRMLTAIANPHLDILGHCTGRMVSSRPAGVTGPGDRGHRARTRKESEFDADAVFAACAEHDVAVEINSRPERQDPPKRLIRLALEAGCRFAIDTDAHAPGQLDWQRFGCERAALCGVPAKRVVNTWTADRLVKWTAGRS
;
A
#
# COMPACT_ATOMS: atom_id res chain seq x y z
N MET A 1 -15.92 -30.51 13.66
CA MET A 1 -15.68 -29.36 12.76
C MET A 1 -15.07 -28.27 13.62
N SER A 2 -13.97 -27.66 13.21
CA SER A 2 -13.41 -26.49 13.90
C SER A 2 -14.43 -25.37 13.86
N ALA A 3 -14.71 -24.74 15.00
CA ALA A 3 -15.59 -23.58 15.06
C ALA A 3 -14.97 -22.45 14.21
N ARG A 4 -15.72 -21.89 13.24
CA ARG A 4 -15.28 -20.73 12.46
C ARG A 4 -15.39 -19.47 13.32
N ASP A 5 -14.52 -18.53 13.07
CA ASP A 5 -14.58 -17.19 13.68
C ASP A 5 -15.30 -16.22 12.71
N PRO A 6 -16.52 -15.75 13.03
CA PRO A 6 -17.24 -14.84 12.17
C PRO A 6 -16.54 -13.49 11.98
N LEU A 7 -15.72 -13.04 12.94
CA LEU A 7 -14.98 -11.81 12.81
C LEU A 7 -13.81 -11.98 11.82
N ALA A 8 -13.13 -13.12 11.87
CA ALA A 8 -12.09 -13.46 10.90
C ALA A 8 -12.68 -13.55 9.48
N ASP A 9 -13.83 -14.19 9.32
CA ASP A 9 -14.51 -14.28 8.02
C ASP A 9 -14.92 -12.90 7.46
N LEU A 10 -15.48 -12.02 8.29
CA LEU A 10 -15.82 -10.65 7.86
C LEU A 10 -14.58 -9.84 7.46
N ARG A 11 -13.47 -9.95 8.22
CA ARG A 11 -12.19 -9.31 7.91
C ARG A 11 -11.61 -9.86 6.61
N ARG A 12 -11.66 -11.18 6.41
CA ARG A 12 -11.20 -11.83 5.17
C ARG A 12 -12.01 -11.37 3.95
N ILE A 13 -13.34 -11.24 4.07
CA ILE A 13 -14.17 -10.69 3.00
C ILE A 13 -13.77 -9.24 2.69
N ALA A 14 -13.60 -8.41 3.71
CA ALA A 14 -13.17 -7.02 3.52
C ALA A 14 -11.81 -6.96 2.80
N PHE A 15 -10.84 -7.76 3.24
CA PHE A 15 -9.53 -7.90 2.61
C PHE A 15 -9.62 -8.26 1.12
N LEU A 16 -10.44 -9.27 0.77
CA LEU A 16 -10.60 -9.70 -0.62
C LEU A 16 -11.28 -8.62 -1.49
N LEU A 17 -12.23 -7.88 -0.92
CA LEU A 17 -12.87 -6.74 -1.60
C LEU A 17 -11.88 -5.59 -1.84
N GLU A 18 -11.03 -5.28 -0.85
CA GLU A 18 -9.95 -4.28 -0.98
C GLU A 18 -8.94 -4.68 -2.05
N ARG A 19 -8.50 -5.94 -2.01
CA ARG A 19 -7.60 -6.50 -3.02
C ARG A 19 -8.18 -6.44 -4.43
N ALA A 20 -9.48 -6.71 -4.57
CA ALA A 20 -10.20 -6.63 -5.83
C ALA A 20 -10.51 -5.18 -6.28
N ASN A 21 -10.07 -4.19 -5.50
CA ASN A 21 -10.38 -2.77 -5.73
C ASN A 21 -11.89 -2.50 -5.87
N GLU A 22 -12.68 -3.16 -5.03
CA GLU A 22 -14.13 -3.03 -5.01
C GLU A 22 -14.57 -1.70 -4.40
N ALA A 23 -15.80 -1.29 -4.69
CA ALA A 23 -16.34 -0.03 -4.22
C ALA A 23 -16.24 0.12 -2.70
N THR A 24 -15.71 1.25 -2.22
CA THR A 24 -15.39 1.55 -0.81
C THR A 24 -16.57 1.29 0.14
N TYR A 25 -17.82 1.52 -0.28
CA TYR A 25 -18.97 1.28 0.57
C TYR A 25 -19.18 -0.21 0.88
N ARG A 26 -18.80 -1.12 -0.03
CA ARG A 26 -18.84 -2.58 0.19
C ARG A 26 -17.82 -2.99 1.23
N VAL A 27 -16.60 -2.52 1.08
CA VAL A 27 -15.52 -2.75 2.05
C VAL A 27 -15.92 -2.24 3.44
N ARG A 28 -16.39 -0.99 3.53
CA ARG A 28 -16.82 -0.36 4.79
C ARG A 28 -17.93 -1.15 5.50
N ALA A 29 -18.85 -1.76 4.76
CA ALA A 29 -19.91 -2.57 5.36
C ALA A 29 -19.32 -3.74 6.16
N PHE A 30 -18.33 -4.45 5.62
CA PHE A 30 -17.69 -5.58 6.30
C PHE A 30 -16.74 -5.13 7.42
N ARG A 31 -15.97 -4.05 7.22
CA ARG A 31 -15.11 -3.47 8.27
C ARG A 31 -15.92 -2.96 9.45
N SER A 32 -17.02 -2.22 9.20
CA SER A 32 -17.90 -1.72 10.26
C SER A 32 -18.58 -2.85 11.03
N ALA A 33 -19.07 -3.87 10.33
CA ALA A 33 -19.66 -5.04 10.99
C ALA A 33 -18.64 -5.77 11.87
N ALA A 34 -17.43 -6.03 11.36
CA ALA A 34 -16.35 -6.66 12.13
C ALA A 34 -15.98 -5.84 13.38
N LYS A 35 -15.89 -4.50 13.27
CA LYS A 35 -15.60 -3.60 14.38
C LYS A 35 -16.72 -3.63 15.43
N THR A 36 -17.98 -3.49 15.01
CA THR A 36 -19.15 -3.48 15.91
C THR A 36 -19.26 -4.80 16.66
N LEU A 37 -19.16 -5.93 15.95
CA LEU A 37 -19.27 -7.25 16.57
C LEU A 37 -18.06 -7.61 17.43
N GLY A 38 -16.87 -7.14 17.08
CA GLY A 38 -15.66 -7.35 17.88
C GLY A 38 -15.65 -6.62 19.22
N ALA A 39 -16.49 -5.60 19.37
CA ALA A 39 -16.70 -4.90 20.65
C ALA A 39 -17.69 -5.61 21.60
N LEU A 40 -18.35 -6.67 21.15
CA LEU A 40 -19.34 -7.42 21.92
C LEU A 40 -18.79 -8.76 22.41
N PRO A 41 -19.29 -9.28 23.54
CA PRO A 41 -18.99 -10.65 23.95
C PRO A 41 -19.47 -11.66 22.88
N ALA A 42 -18.66 -12.68 22.60
CA ALA A 42 -18.99 -13.71 21.59
C ALA A 42 -20.36 -14.37 21.83
N ALA A 43 -20.74 -14.59 23.10
CA ALA A 43 -22.05 -15.14 23.47
C ALA A 43 -23.22 -14.23 23.05
N GLU A 44 -23.05 -12.91 23.16
CA GLU A 44 -24.07 -11.94 22.71
C GLU A 44 -24.20 -11.95 21.17
N VAL A 45 -23.08 -12.00 20.46
CA VAL A 45 -23.09 -12.12 18.98
C VAL A 45 -23.84 -13.38 18.55
N ALA A 46 -23.56 -14.53 19.18
CA ALA A 46 -24.24 -15.80 18.89
C ALA A 46 -25.72 -15.74 19.19
N GLU A 47 -26.13 -15.15 20.30
CA GLU A 47 -27.56 -15.02 20.67
C GLU A 47 -28.32 -14.10 19.71
N ARG A 48 -27.73 -12.97 19.32
CA ARG A 48 -28.28 -12.05 18.33
C ARG A 48 -28.40 -12.71 16.94
N ALA A 49 -27.42 -13.52 16.55
CA ALA A 49 -27.52 -14.30 15.32
C ALA A 49 -28.65 -15.30 15.35
N ARG A 50 -28.80 -16.04 16.45
CA ARG A 50 -29.86 -17.04 16.66
C ARG A 50 -31.27 -16.43 16.65
N THR A 51 -31.39 -15.19 17.15
CA THR A 51 -32.71 -14.48 17.25
C THR A 51 -32.99 -13.55 16.08
N GLY A 52 -32.09 -13.48 15.06
CA GLY A 52 -32.23 -12.61 13.90
C GLY A 52 -32.04 -11.11 14.19
N LYS A 53 -31.40 -10.77 15.32
CA LYS A 53 -31.24 -9.38 15.81
C LYS A 53 -29.89 -8.74 15.52
N LEU A 54 -29.07 -9.34 14.67
CA LEU A 54 -27.75 -8.75 14.30
C LEU A 54 -27.93 -7.41 13.58
N THR A 55 -28.95 -7.27 12.75
CA THR A 55 -29.20 -6.03 11.98
C THR A 55 -29.70 -4.85 12.82
N GLU A 56 -30.07 -5.08 14.08
CA GLU A 56 -30.35 -4.00 15.05
C GLU A 56 -29.08 -3.25 15.47
N LEU A 57 -27.89 -3.85 15.23
CA LEU A 57 -26.61 -3.25 15.56
C LEU A 57 -26.16 -2.25 14.47
N SER A 58 -25.70 -1.08 14.91
CA SER A 58 -25.17 -0.09 13.98
C SER A 58 -23.99 -0.65 13.19
N GLY A 59 -24.00 -0.49 11.87
CA GLY A 59 -22.95 -0.98 10.98
C GLY A 59 -23.08 -2.45 10.57
N VAL A 60 -24.16 -3.15 10.99
CA VAL A 60 -24.45 -4.53 10.58
C VAL A 60 -25.69 -4.53 9.68
N GLY A 61 -25.50 -4.84 8.39
CA GLY A 61 -26.60 -4.99 7.42
C GLY A 61 -26.93 -6.45 7.13
N ASP A 62 -27.97 -6.70 6.33
CA ASP A 62 -28.47 -8.05 6.01
C ASP A 62 -27.40 -9.00 5.46
N VAL A 63 -26.50 -8.49 4.58
CA VAL A 63 -25.44 -9.30 3.97
C VAL A 63 -24.41 -9.71 5.02
N THR A 64 -23.96 -8.77 5.85
CA THR A 64 -22.96 -9.05 6.89
C THR A 64 -23.53 -9.94 7.99
N ALA A 65 -24.80 -9.71 8.40
CA ALA A 65 -25.51 -10.56 9.36
C ALA A 65 -25.64 -12.01 8.86
N ARG A 66 -25.91 -12.20 7.58
CA ARG A 66 -25.97 -13.54 6.97
C ARG A 66 -24.61 -14.23 7.01
N CYS A 67 -23.52 -13.54 6.63
CA CYS A 67 -22.17 -14.10 6.71
C CYS A 67 -21.83 -14.54 8.14
N VAL A 68 -22.20 -13.73 9.15
CA VAL A 68 -21.99 -14.08 10.56
C VAL A 68 -22.78 -15.33 10.95
N ALA A 69 -24.05 -15.44 10.55
CA ALA A 69 -24.88 -16.59 10.84
C ALA A 69 -24.32 -17.88 10.19
N GLU A 70 -23.93 -17.81 8.93
CA GLU A 70 -23.28 -18.94 8.21
C GLU A 70 -22.00 -19.37 8.91
N SER A 71 -21.13 -18.42 9.30
CA SER A 71 -19.89 -18.71 10.02
C SER A 71 -20.14 -19.37 11.39
N LEU A 72 -21.09 -18.85 12.18
CA LEU A 72 -21.46 -19.44 13.48
C LEU A 72 -22.08 -20.83 13.35
N ALA A 73 -22.72 -21.12 12.22
CA ALA A 73 -23.18 -22.49 11.89
C ALA A 73 -22.04 -23.43 11.50
N GLY A 74 -20.78 -22.94 11.44
CA GLY A 74 -19.62 -23.71 11.01
C GLY A 74 -19.46 -23.81 9.49
N GLU A 75 -20.27 -23.06 8.73
CA GLU A 75 -20.25 -23.02 7.27
C GLU A 75 -19.38 -21.87 6.76
N GLU A 76 -18.70 -22.10 5.63
CA GLU A 76 -18.01 -21.00 4.96
C GLU A 76 -19.04 -20.05 4.35
N PRO A 77 -19.02 -18.73 4.71
CA PRO A 77 -19.95 -17.79 4.16
C PRO A 77 -20.00 -17.83 2.62
N VAL A 78 -21.22 -17.94 2.06
CA VAL A 78 -21.40 -18.00 0.60
C VAL A 78 -20.75 -16.81 -0.09
N TYR A 79 -20.76 -15.65 0.55
CA TYR A 79 -20.12 -14.45 0.02
C TYR A 79 -18.60 -14.61 -0.06
N LEU A 80 -17.97 -15.16 1.00
CA LEU A 80 -16.53 -15.44 1.04
C LEU A 80 -16.14 -16.44 -0.05
N ARG A 81 -16.84 -17.56 -0.13
CA ARG A 81 -16.59 -18.60 -1.14
C ARG A 81 -16.66 -18.07 -2.58
N ARG A 82 -17.61 -17.16 -2.87
CA ARG A 82 -17.70 -16.51 -4.20
C ARG A 82 -16.48 -15.63 -4.49
N LEU A 83 -16.00 -14.87 -3.50
CA LEU A 83 -14.80 -14.05 -3.67
C LEU A 83 -13.56 -14.92 -3.90
N LEU A 84 -13.41 -15.99 -3.13
CA LEU A 84 -12.30 -16.95 -3.30
C LEU A 84 -12.32 -17.61 -4.69
N ALA A 85 -13.49 -17.93 -5.20
CA ALA A 85 -13.64 -18.51 -6.55
C ALA A 85 -13.28 -17.52 -7.68
N THR A 86 -13.22 -16.23 -7.41
CA THR A 86 -12.81 -15.19 -8.36
C THR A 86 -11.38 -14.70 -8.15
N GLU A 87 -10.64 -15.34 -7.23
CA GLU A 87 -9.21 -15.08 -7.07
C GLU A 87 -8.47 -15.30 -8.39
N GLY A 88 -7.69 -14.30 -8.79
CA GLY A 88 -7.08 -14.23 -10.12
C GLY A 88 -6.05 -15.33 -10.37
N THR A 89 -5.61 -15.39 -11.62
CA THR A 89 -4.60 -16.33 -12.12
C THR A 89 -3.33 -16.33 -11.28
N ASP A 90 -2.71 -17.51 -11.16
CA ASP A 90 -1.39 -17.68 -10.56
C ASP A 90 -0.35 -16.80 -11.28
N LEU A 91 0.63 -16.33 -10.50
CA LEU A 91 1.78 -15.62 -11.06
C LEU A 91 2.58 -16.55 -11.97
N ASP A 92 3.18 -16.02 -13.04
CA ASP A 92 4.19 -16.78 -13.76
C ASP A 92 5.38 -17.13 -12.82
N GLU A 93 6.17 -18.13 -13.19
CA GLU A 93 7.25 -18.66 -12.34
C GLU A 93 8.26 -17.57 -11.93
N ALA A 94 8.59 -16.62 -12.81
CA ALA A 94 9.56 -15.57 -12.54
C ALA A 94 8.99 -14.53 -11.56
N ALA A 95 7.74 -14.16 -11.75
CA ALA A 95 7.03 -13.25 -10.86
C ALA A 95 6.79 -13.87 -9.48
N ALA A 96 6.43 -15.16 -9.42
CA ALA A 96 6.26 -15.91 -8.18
C ALA A 96 7.57 -15.96 -7.38
N LYS A 97 8.68 -16.34 -8.02
CA LYS A 97 10.01 -16.34 -7.37
C LYS A 97 10.39 -14.96 -6.83
N LEU A 98 10.06 -13.89 -7.56
CA LEU A 98 10.33 -12.54 -7.10
C LEU A 98 9.44 -12.19 -5.90
N ARG A 99 8.13 -12.53 -5.96
CA ARG A 99 7.19 -12.30 -4.86
C ARG A 99 7.62 -13.03 -3.58
N ASP A 100 8.04 -14.29 -3.70
CA ASP A 100 8.52 -15.10 -2.59
C ASP A 100 9.82 -14.58 -1.96
N ALA A 101 10.61 -13.83 -2.74
CA ALA A 101 11.83 -13.20 -2.26
C ALA A 101 11.60 -11.88 -1.51
N LEU A 102 10.42 -11.26 -1.65
CA LEU A 102 10.11 -10.02 -0.95
C LEU A 102 9.88 -10.28 0.54
N ARG A 103 10.46 -9.41 1.37
CA ARG A 103 10.38 -9.46 2.84
C ARG A 103 9.51 -8.38 3.42
N GLY A 104 9.17 -7.36 2.65
CA GLY A 104 8.35 -6.26 3.13
C GLY A 104 7.88 -5.31 2.03
N ASP A 105 7.17 -4.28 2.44
CA ASP A 105 6.64 -3.21 1.60
C ASP A 105 7.19 -1.89 2.12
N CYS A 106 7.71 -1.05 1.22
CA CYS A 106 8.35 0.21 1.61
C CYS A 106 7.46 1.44 1.40
N HIS A 107 6.19 1.26 0.97
CA HIS A 107 5.27 2.36 0.72
C HIS A 107 3.84 1.97 1.08
N THR A 108 3.42 2.35 2.30
CA THR A 108 2.09 2.05 2.85
C THR A 108 1.52 3.20 3.67
N HIS A 109 0.20 3.32 3.70
CA HIS A 109 -0.53 4.40 4.37
C HIS A 109 -1.48 3.87 5.43
N SER A 110 -1.79 4.72 6.42
CA SER A 110 -2.75 4.45 7.47
C SER A 110 -3.83 5.53 7.55
N ASP A 111 -4.76 5.39 8.49
CA ASP A 111 -5.78 6.40 8.77
C ASP A 111 -5.22 7.69 9.42
N TRP A 112 -3.92 7.74 9.67
CA TRP A 112 -3.25 8.98 10.05
C TRP A 112 -3.21 9.98 8.89
N SER A 113 -3.11 9.51 7.65
CA SER A 113 -3.30 10.34 6.46
C SER A 113 -4.63 9.98 5.76
N ASP A 114 -4.61 9.41 4.58
CA ASP A 114 -5.79 9.09 3.78
C ASP A 114 -6.04 7.58 3.63
N GLY A 115 -5.27 6.76 4.30
CA GLY A 115 -5.55 5.33 4.42
C GLY A 115 -6.87 5.04 5.12
N GLY A 116 -7.41 3.87 4.86
CA GLY A 116 -8.74 3.45 5.35
C GLY A 116 -8.71 2.63 6.64
N SER A 117 -7.53 2.31 7.18
CA SER A 117 -7.37 1.43 8.34
C SER A 117 -6.28 1.91 9.29
N PRO A 118 -6.42 1.60 10.60
CA PRO A 118 -5.39 1.88 11.59
C PRO A 118 -4.06 1.16 11.28
N ILE A 119 -2.99 1.66 11.85
CA ILE A 119 -1.64 1.11 11.70
C ILE A 119 -1.60 -0.37 12.09
N GLU A 120 -2.27 -0.75 13.17
CA GLU A 120 -2.33 -2.11 13.70
C GLU A 120 -2.99 -3.08 12.71
N GLU A 121 -4.06 -2.67 12.02
CA GLU A 121 -4.73 -3.50 11.01
C GLU A 121 -3.85 -3.69 9.77
N MET A 122 -3.14 -2.64 9.36
CA MET A 122 -2.17 -2.71 8.26
C MET A 122 -1.03 -3.67 8.61
N ALA A 123 -0.46 -3.54 9.81
CA ALA A 123 0.63 -4.39 10.29
C ALA A 123 0.22 -5.87 10.40
N LEU A 124 -0.95 -6.15 10.96
CA LEU A 124 -1.45 -7.54 11.06
C LEU A 124 -1.65 -8.16 9.67
N ALA A 125 -2.18 -7.42 8.71
CA ALA A 125 -2.32 -7.91 7.34
C ALA A 125 -0.95 -8.17 6.67
N ALA A 126 0.05 -7.33 6.91
CA ALA A 126 1.41 -7.56 6.44
C ALA A 126 2.02 -8.84 7.04
N VAL A 127 1.80 -9.08 8.34
CA VAL A 127 2.20 -10.34 9.01
C VAL A 127 1.52 -11.55 8.38
N GLU A 128 0.20 -11.48 8.12
CA GLU A 128 -0.57 -12.55 7.50
C GLU A 128 -0.10 -12.86 6.06
N LEU A 129 0.41 -11.85 5.35
CA LEU A 129 1.02 -12.00 4.02
C LEU A 129 2.47 -12.51 4.06
N GLY A 130 3.02 -12.75 5.25
CA GLY A 130 4.37 -13.29 5.45
C GLY A 130 5.49 -12.25 5.34
N HIS A 131 5.18 -10.95 5.47
CA HIS A 131 6.19 -9.91 5.51
C HIS A 131 6.98 -9.96 6.83
N GLU A 132 8.24 -9.54 6.79
CA GLU A 132 9.09 -9.32 7.96
C GLU A 132 9.04 -7.86 8.43
N TYR A 133 8.63 -6.96 7.55
CA TYR A 133 8.43 -5.53 7.85
C TYR A 133 7.43 -4.89 6.90
N MET A 134 6.90 -3.76 7.30
CA MET A 134 6.30 -2.75 6.44
C MET A 134 6.85 -1.38 6.83
N VAL A 135 7.01 -0.49 5.86
CA VAL A 135 7.34 0.91 6.13
C VAL A 135 6.06 1.73 6.11
N LEU A 136 5.78 2.42 7.20
CA LEU A 136 4.65 3.33 7.28
C LEU A 136 5.06 4.69 6.71
N THR A 137 4.47 5.07 5.58
CA THR A 137 4.83 6.26 4.81
C THR A 137 3.63 7.19 4.58
N ASP A 138 2.90 7.50 5.62
CA ASP A 138 1.81 8.48 5.53
C ASP A 138 2.30 9.81 4.92
N HIS A 139 1.41 10.53 4.23
CA HIS A 139 1.75 11.73 3.46
C HIS A 139 2.30 12.90 4.30
N SER A 140 3.15 13.71 3.69
CA SER A 140 3.72 14.95 4.24
C SER A 140 2.70 16.11 4.23
N PRO A 141 2.95 17.22 4.97
CA PRO A 141 1.96 18.25 5.25
C PRO A 141 1.31 18.91 4.04
N ARG A 142 2.06 19.07 2.95
CA ARG A 142 1.60 19.79 1.75
C ARG A 142 0.39 19.11 1.09
N LEU A 143 0.26 17.81 1.20
CA LEU A 143 -0.86 17.07 0.66
C LEU A 143 -2.08 17.13 1.60
N THR A 144 -2.65 18.31 1.72
CA THR A 144 -3.77 18.61 2.64
C THR A 144 -5.01 17.75 2.36
N VAL A 145 -5.28 17.40 1.09
CA VAL A 145 -6.42 16.55 0.72
C VAL A 145 -6.30 15.14 1.30
N ALA A 146 -5.07 14.68 1.53
CA ALA A 146 -4.76 13.42 2.18
C ALA A 146 -4.53 13.58 3.69
N ARG A 147 -4.79 14.73 4.28
CA ARG A 147 -4.55 15.03 5.69
C ARG A 147 -3.09 14.83 6.11
N GLY A 148 -2.16 15.15 5.23
CA GLY A 148 -0.72 14.97 5.42
C GLY A 148 -0.21 15.38 6.80
N LEU A 149 0.82 14.70 7.28
CA LEU A 149 1.32 14.79 8.65
C LEU A 149 2.21 16.03 8.82
N THR A 150 1.78 16.97 9.66
CA THR A 150 2.67 18.02 10.16
C THR A 150 3.82 17.40 10.97
N THR A 151 4.91 18.14 11.14
CA THR A 151 6.05 17.76 11.98
C THR A 151 5.60 17.24 13.37
N GLU A 152 4.62 17.90 14.00
CA GLU A 152 4.07 17.48 15.29
C GLU A 152 3.30 16.15 15.18
N ARG A 153 2.47 15.98 14.15
CA ARG A 153 1.71 14.75 13.95
C ARG A 153 2.63 13.58 13.62
N LEU A 154 3.67 13.80 12.82
CA LEU A 154 4.64 12.77 12.52
C LEU A 154 5.39 12.32 13.78
N ARG A 155 5.83 13.24 14.66
CA ARG A 155 6.43 12.86 15.95
C ARG A 155 5.50 11.98 16.79
N LYS A 156 4.22 12.35 16.90
CA LYS A 156 3.23 11.52 17.61
C LYS A 156 3.04 10.14 16.95
N GLN A 157 3.11 10.07 15.63
CA GLN A 157 3.03 8.79 14.91
C GLN A 157 4.25 7.91 15.21
N LEU A 158 5.46 8.49 15.28
CA LEU A 158 6.66 7.72 15.64
C LEU A 158 6.52 7.10 17.05
N ASP A 159 6.01 7.86 18.03
CA ASP A 159 5.74 7.33 19.37
C ASP A 159 4.69 6.21 19.34
N HIS A 160 3.64 6.37 18.54
CA HIS A 160 2.61 5.35 18.36
C HIS A 160 3.16 4.07 17.68
N VAL A 161 3.96 4.22 16.62
CA VAL A 161 4.62 3.09 15.94
C VAL A 161 5.53 2.32 16.90
N ALA A 162 6.27 3.03 17.77
CA ALA A 162 7.09 2.38 18.78
C ALA A 162 6.25 1.52 19.74
N ALA A 163 5.12 2.06 20.23
CA ALA A 163 4.22 1.30 21.09
C ALA A 163 3.56 0.10 20.38
N VAL A 164 3.16 0.25 19.11
CA VAL A 164 2.60 -0.86 18.33
C VAL A 164 3.64 -1.95 18.11
N ASN A 165 4.89 -1.60 17.81
CA ASN A 165 5.97 -2.57 17.63
C ASN A 165 6.22 -3.44 18.85
N GLU A 166 6.00 -2.95 20.08
CA GLU A 166 6.10 -3.74 21.31
C GLU A 166 5.07 -4.88 21.39
N ALA A 167 3.90 -4.69 20.74
CA ALA A 167 2.80 -5.64 20.75
C ALA A 167 2.79 -6.60 19.56
N LEU A 168 3.61 -6.37 18.53
CA LEU A 168 3.64 -7.17 17.31
C LEU A 168 4.38 -8.51 17.52
N PRO A 169 4.09 -9.52 16.69
CA PRO A 169 4.79 -10.81 16.73
C PRO A 169 6.30 -10.63 16.51
N LYS A 170 7.10 -11.43 17.21
CA LYS A 170 8.55 -11.50 16.98
C LYS A 170 8.85 -11.85 15.53
N GLY A 171 9.78 -11.11 14.92
CA GLY A 171 10.19 -11.32 13.51
C GLY A 171 9.50 -10.38 12.53
N PHE A 172 8.53 -9.58 12.97
CA PHE A 172 7.93 -8.49 12.19
C PHE A 172 8.11 -7.15 12.90
N ARG A 173 8.32 -6.08 12.15
CA ARG A 173 8.30 -4.71 12.68
C ARG A 173 7.80 -3.70 11.65
N ILE A 174 7.17 -2.65 12.14
CA ILE A 174 6.87 -1.45 11.36
C ILE A 174 8.13 -0.60 11.36
N LEU A 175 8.64 -0.27 10.19
CA LEU A 175 9.69 0.73 9.99
C LEU A 175 9.05 2.11 9.88
N THR A 176 9.72 3.11 10.43
CA THR A 176 9.28 4.50 10.37
C THR A 176 9.60 5.10 9.00
N GLY A 177 8.66 5.84 8.43
CA GLY A 177 8.86 6.48 7.14
C GLY A 177 7.91 7.63 6.89
N ILE A 178 7.99 8.18 5.71
CA ILE A 178 7.09 9.22 5.20
C ILE A 178 7.07 9.17 3.67
N GLU A 179 5.92 9.44 3.05
CA GLU A 179 5.87 9.87 1.66
C GLU A 179 5.89 11.39 1.60
N VAL A 180 7.07 11.96 1.30
CA VAL A 180 7.24 13.39 1.17
C VAL A 180 6.84 13.89 -0.21
N ASP A 181 6.14 15.01 -0.25
CA ASP A 181 5.94 15.76 -1.50
C ASP A 181 7.29 16.33 -1.95
N ILE A 182 7.70 16.05 -3.17
CA ILE A 182 8.80 16.77 -3.81
C ILE A 182 8.24 18.11 -4.25
N LEU A 183 8.67 19.21 -3.63
CA LEU A 183 8.16 20.56 -3.89
C LEU A 183 8.63 21.09 -5.27
N ALA A 184 8.07 22.19 -5.71
CA ALA A 184 8.32 22.75 -7.05
C ALA A 184 9.80 23.11 -7.30
N ASP A 185 10.55 23.42 -6.25
CA ASP A 185 11.99 23.69 -6.26
C ASP A 185 12.87 22.44 -6.09
N GLY A 186 12.23 21.29 -5.83
CA GLY A 186 12.89 20.00 -5.58
C GLY A 186 13.22 19.73 -4.13
N SER A 187 12.89 20.63 -3.18
CA SER A 187 13.02 20.35 -1.75
C SER A 187 11.98 19.32 -1.29
N LEU A 188 12.22 18.66 -0.17
CA LEU A 188 11.33 17.68 0.45
C LEU A 188 10.44 18.35 1.49
N ASP A 189 9.15 18.02 1.48
CA ASP A 189 8.11 18.66 2.31
C ASP A 189 8.12 18.15 3.77
N GLN A 190 9.27 18.23 4.45
CA GLN A 190 9.39 17.96 5.89
C GLN A 190 10.70 18.55 6.43
N ASP A 191 10.79 18.74 7.75
CA ASP A 191 12.01 19.19 8.42
C ASP A 191 13.14 18.16 8.25
N GLU A 192 14.33 18.60 7.83
CA GLU A 192 15.49 17.72 7.61
C GLU A 192 15.87 16.92 8.86
N ASP A 193 15.87 17.56 10.05
CA ASP A 193 16.14 16.88 11.33
C ASP A 193 15.16 15.74 11.61
N LEU A 194 13.94 15.83 11.08
CA LEU A 194 12.94 14.78 11.23
C LEU A 194 13.10 13.70 10.16
N LEU A 195 13.42 14.08 8.93
CA LEU A 195 13.76 13.13 7.86
C LEU A 195 14.95 12.24 8.25
N ALA A 196 15.99 12.82 8.85
CA ALA A 196 17.16 12.09 9.36
C ALA A 196 16.86 11.04 10.45
N ARG A 197 15.67 11.06 11.05
CA ARG A 197 15.24 10.12 12.08
C ARG A 197 14.40 8.96 11.57
N LEU A 198 13.99 9.02 10.31
CA LEU A 198 13.15 8.00 9.70
C LEU A 198 13.98 6.85 9.14
N ASP A 199 13.41 5.66 9.15
CA ASP A 199 14.05 4.49 8.56
C ASP A 199 14.03 4.54 7.02
N VAL A 200 12.97 5.09 6.40
CA VAL A 200 12.82 5.19 4.93
C VAL A 200 12.03 6.45 4.55
N VAL A 201 12.52 7.17 3.55
CA VAL A 201 11.83 8.31 2.94
C VAL A 201 11.52 8.02 1.48
N VAL A 202 10.24 8.01 1.14
CA VAL A 202 9.74 7.94 -0.23
C VAL A 202 9.42 9.36 -0.70
N GLY A 203 9.97 9.80 -1.82
CA GLY A 203 9.67 11.11 -2.38
C GLY A 203 8.82 11.02 -3.64
N SER A 204 7.71 11.73 -3.67
CA SER A 204 6.75 11.68 -4.76
C SER A 204 6.33 13.08 -5.24
N VAL A 205 5.99 13.19 -6.52
CA VAL A 205 5.44 14.41 -7.10
C VAL A 205 3.93 14.32 -7.16
N HIS A 206 3.22 15.13 -6.35
CA HIS A 206 1.75 15.17 -6.35
C HIS A 206 1.15 16.42 -6.98
N SER A 207 1.97 17.44 -7.26
CA SER A 207 1.55 18.72 -7.83
C SER A 207 2.38 19.09 -9.06
N GLY A 208 1.85 19.94 -9.95
CA GLY A 208 2.60 20.35 -11.15
C GLY A 208 2.91 19.21 -12.13
N LEU A 209 2.09 18.16 -12.14
CA LEU A 209 2.31 16.97 -12.98
C LEU A 209 2.32 17.23 -14.50
N ASN A 210 1.83 18.41 -14.92
CA ASN A 210 1.86 18.89 -16.30
C ASN A 210 2.95 19.94 -16.53
N ASP A 211 3.89 20.13 -15.60
CA ASP A 211 5.05 21.01 -15.79
C ASP A 211 5.86 20.55 -17.02
N ASP A 212 6.57 21.49 -17.64
CA ASP A 212 7.45 21.16 -18.78
C ASP A 212 8.57 20.21 -18.36
N ARG A 213 9.08 19.46 -19.36
CA ARG A 213 10.12 18.43 -19.16
C ARG A 213 11.35 18.98 -18.41
N ALA A 214 11.83 20.16 -18.75
CA ALA A 214 13.03 20.72 -18.14
C ALA A 214 12.82 21.09 -16.67
N LYS A 215 11.65 21.66 -16.35
CA LYS A 215 11.26 22.00 -14.97
C LYS A 215 11.09 20.75 -14.12
N MET A 216 10.36 19.74 -14.61
CA MET A 216 10.17 18.48 -13.91
C MET A 216 11.50 17.75 -13.69
N THR A 217 12.36 17.72 -14.70
CA THR A 217 13.70 17.11 -14.58
C THR A 217 14.52 17.78 -13.48
N ARG A 218 14.64 19.13 -13.48
CA ARG A 218 15.37 19.84 -12.42
C ARG A 218 14.81 19.56 -11.04
N ARG A 219 13.48 19.56 -10.88
CA ARG A 219 12.77 19.24 -9.64
C ARG A 219 13.16 17.88 -9.10
N MET A 220 13.12 16.84 -9.96
CA MET A 220 13.49 15.47 -9.58
C MET A 220 14.97 15.35 -9.27
N LEU A 221 15.85 15.93 -10.08
CA LEU A 221 17.31 15.88 -9.83
C LEU A 221 17.68 16.54 -8.50
N THR A 222 17.05 17.66 -8.15
CA THR A 222 17.27 18.32 -6.86
C THR A 222 16.84 17.42 -5.70
N ALA A 223 15.67 16.77 -5.82
CA ALA A 223 15.18 15.86 -4.78
C ALA A 223 16.08 14.62 -4.64
N ILE A 224 16.51 14.03 -5.76
CA ILE A 224 17.39 12.83 -5.77
C ILE A 224 18.76 13.12 -5.13
N ALA A 225 19.27 14.33 -5.27
CA ALA A 225 20.51 14.76 -4.63
C ALA A 225 20.38 15.00 -3.11
N ASN A 226 19.13 15.03 -2.57
CA ASN A 226 18.93 15.14 -1.13
C ASN A 226 19.31 13.83 -0.44
N PRO A 227 20.19 13.84 0.59
CA PRO A 227 20.70 12.62 1.24
C PRO A 227 19.60 11.83 1.95
N HIS A 228 18.48 12.45 2.28
CA HIS A 228 17.37 11.79 2.97
C HIS A 228 16.38 11.09 2.03
N LEU A 229 16.46 11.27 0.72
CA LEU A 229 15.55 10.61 -0.22
C LEU A 229 16.04 9.18 -0.53
N ASP A 230 15.30 8.16 -0.14
CA ASP A 230 15.68 6.76 -0.36
C ASP A 230 15.02 6.14 -1.58
N ILE A 231 13.74 6.44 -1.82
CA ILE A 231 12.94 5.86 -2.89
C ILE A 231 12.25 6.99 -3.68
N LEU A 232 12.42 6.99 -5.00
CA LEU A 232 11.64 7.84 -5.90
C LEU A 232 10.30 7.16 -6.19
N GLY A 233 9.23 7.61 -5.53
CA GLY A 233 7.89 7.06 -5.62
C GLY A 233 7.20 7.39 -6.94
N HIS A 234 6.39 6.48 -7.48
CA HIS A 234 5.56 6.58 -8.70
C HIS A 234 5.90 7.76 -9.64
N CYS A 235 7.12 7.75 -10.13
CA CYS A 235 7.84 8.89 -10.70
C CYS A 235 7.18 9.56 -11.92
N THR A 236 6.23 8.91 -12.62
CA THR A 236 5.51 9.54 -13.73
C THR A 236 4.18 10.14 -13.28
N GLY A 237 3.71 9.80 -12.09
CA GLY A 237 2.41 10.22 -11.58
C GLY A 237 1.22 9.76 -12.42
N ARG A 238 1.42 8.85 -13.38
CA ARG A 238 0.36 8.40 -14.29
C ARG A 238 -0.73 7.64 -13.57
N MET A 239 -1.92 7.63 -14.16
CA MET A 239 -3.01 6.74 -13.79
C MET A 239 -3.62 6.11 -15.03
N VAL A 240 -3.74 4.79 -15.05
CA VAL A 240 -4.38 4.02 -16.11
C VAL A 240 -5.73 3.50 -15.61
N SER A 241 -6.71 3.24 -16.50
CA SER A 241 -7.95 2.61 -16.08
C SER A 241 -7.68 1.17 -15.67
N SER A 242 -7.98 0.81 -14.43
CA SER A 242 -7.84 -0.56 -13.92
C SER A 242 -8.98 -1.50 -14.37
N ARG A 243 -10.06 -0.96 -14.96
CA ARG A 243 -11.20 -1.76 -15.41
C ARG A 243 -11.04 -2.19 -16.86
N PRO A 244 -11.27 -3.48 -17.18
CA PRO A 244 -11.46 -3.92 -18.57
C PRO A 244 -12.62 -3.12 -19.20
N ALA A 245 -12.44 -2.65 -20.42
CA ALA A 245 -13.50 -1.99 -21.18
C ALA A 245 -14.73 -2.92 -21.25
N GLY A 246 -15.87 -2.48 -20.74
CA GLY A 246 -17.14 -3.21 -20.82
C GLY A 246 -17.73 -3.76 -19.52
N VAL A 247 -17.03 -3.68 -18.39
CA VAL A 247 -17.59 -4.11 -17.10
C VAL A 247 -18.27 -2.93 -16.40
N THR A 248 -19.56 -2.72 -16.71
CA THR A 248 -20.43 -1.82 -15.95
C THR A 248 -21.29 -2.66 -15.00
N GLY A 249 -21.05 -2.55 -13.69
CA GLY A 249 -21.92 -3.17 -12.68
C GLY A 249 -23.20 -2.36 -12.46
N PRO A 250 -24.33 -2.99 -12.07
CA PRO A 250 -25.55 -2.26 -11.69
C PRO A 250 -25.28 -1.44 -10.43
N GLY A 251 -25.26 -0.11 -10.58
CA GLY A 251 -25.00 0.86 -9.50
C GLY A 251 -23.90 1.87 -9.80
N ASP A 252 -23.19 1.74 -10.90
CA ASP A 252 -22.03 2.56 -11.27
C ASP A 252 -22.43 3.89 -11.95
N ARG A 253 -23.21 4.72 -11.24
CA ARG A 253 -23.50 6.08 -11.71
C ARG A 253 -22.38 7.01 -11.29
N GLY A 254 -21.35 7.17 -12.14
CA GLY A 254 -20.52 8.37 -12.11
C GLY A 254 -19.05 8.25 -11.73
N HIS A 255 -18.48 7.09 -11.47
CA HIS A 255 -17.03 6.96 -11.32
C HIS A 255 -16.38 6.69 -12.69
N ARG A 256 -16.20 7.75 -13.49
CA ARG A 256 -15.23 7.69 -14.60
C ARG A 256 -13.87 7.39 -13.99
N ALA A 257 -13.26 6.27 -14.39
CA ALA A 257 -11.85 6.00 -14.08
C ALA A 257 -11.05 7.25 -14.49
N ARG A 258 -10.45 7.94 -13.51
CA ARG A 258 -9.61 9.10 -13.78
C ARG A 258 -8.32 8.60 -14.39
N THR A 259 -8.18 8.70 -15.71
CA THR A 259 -6.89 8.52 -16.37
C THR A 259 -6.07 9.80 -16.22
N ARG A 260 -4.78 9.67 -15.99
CA ARG A 260 -3.82 10.77 -15.98
C ARG A 260 -2.61 10.36 -16.80
N LYS A 261 -2.17 11.25 -17.69
CA LYS A 261 -0.98 11.06 -18.50
C LYS A 261 0.28 11.04 -17.61
N GLU A 262 1.34 10.50 -18.13
CA GLU A 262 2.67 10.56 -17.53
C GLU A 262 3.16 12.00 -17.50
N SER A 263 3.82 12.40 -16.40
CA SER A 263 4.62 13.62 -16.36
C SER A 263 5.82 13.48 -17.29
N GLU A 264 6.20 14.56 -17.94
CA GLU A 264 7.34 14.59 -18.87
C GLU A 264 8.61 15.03 -18.13
N PHE A 265 9.63 14.17 -18.16
CA PHE A 265 10.95 14.46 -17.61
C PHE A 265 12.07 13.77 -18.44
N ASP A 266 13.30 14.16 -18.23
CA ASP A 266 14.46 13.49 -18.82
C ASP A 266 14.76 12.20 -18.05
N ALA A 267 14.23 11.08 -18.53
CA ALA A 267 14.33 9.82 -17.83
C ALA A 267 15.79 9.30 -17.76
N ASP A 268 16.60 9.55 -18.79
CA ASP A 268 18.01 9.17 -18.80
C ASP A 268 18.76 9.91 -17.67
N ALA A 269 18.57 11.23 -17.59
CA ALA A 269 19.22 12.06 -16.56
C ALA A 269 18.72 11.68 -15.14
N VAL A 270 17.40 11.48 -14.97
CA VAL A 270 16.80 11.15 -13.66
C VAL A 270 17.29 9.78 -13.18
N PHE A 271 17.29 8.75 -14.04
CA PHE A 271 17.71 7.42 -13.62
C PHE A 271 19.22 7.30 -13.47
N ALA A 272 20.00 8.05 -14.24
CA ALA A 272 21.45 8.18 -13.97
C ALA A 272 21.70 8.76 -12.58
N ALA A 273 20.99 9.83 -12.20
CA ALA A 273 21.08 10.41 -10.86
C ALA A 273 20.61 9.43 -9.76
N CYS A 274 19.50 8.68 -9.98
CA CYS A 274 19.07 7.66 -9.04
C CYS A 274 20.17 6.60 -8.81
N ALA A 275 20.86 6.17 -9.87
CA ALA A 275 21.92 5.19 -9.76
C ALA A 275 23.18 5.78 -9.06
N GLU A 276 23.52 7.04 -9.34
CA GLU A 276 24.66 7.76 -8.75
C GLU A 276 24.46 7.99 -7.24
N HIS A 277 23.26 8.44 -6.86
CA HIS A 277 22.91 8.72 -5.45
C HIS A 277 22.38 7.50 -4.71
N ASP A 278 22.37 6.30 -5.31
CA ASP A 278 21.83 5.06 -4.76
C ASP A 278 20.35 5.17 -4.30
N VAL A 279 19.54 6.00 -4.98
CA VAL A 279 18.08 6.13 -4.78
C VAL A 279 17.37 4.99 -5.53
N ALA A 280 16.51 4.24 -4.86
CA ALA A 280 15.72 3.22 -5.52
C ALA A 280 14.56 3.83 -6.34
N VAL A 281 14.27 3.24 -7.50
CA VAL A 281 13.10 3.60 -8.31
C VAL A 281 11.95 2.69 -7.94
N GLU A 282 10.82 3.28 -7.53
CA GLU A 282 9.63 2.49 -7.19
C GLU A 282 9.02 1.83 -8.44
N ILE A 283 8.65 0.57 -8.31
CA ILE A 283 7.70 -0.14 -9.18
C ILE A 283 6.39 -0.22 -8.41
N ASN A 284 5.59 0.81 -8.52
CA ASN A 284 4.32 0.93 -7.81
C ASN A 284 3.34 -0.14 -8.30
N SER A 285 2.89 -0.99 -7.40
CA SER A 285 2.08 -2.18 -7.71
C SER A 285 0.59 -1.87 -7.84
N ARG A 286 0.18 -0.65 -7.55
CA ARG A 286 -1.23 -0.23 -7.60
C ARG A 286 -1.80 -0.42 -9.01
N PRO A 287 -2.89 -1.18 -9.17
CA PRO A 287 -3.44 -1.51 -10.50
C PRO A 287 -3.79 -0.30 -11.35
N GLU A 288 -4.22 0.81 -10.70
CA GLU A 288 -4.59 2.04 -11.39
C GLU A 288 -3.40 2.88 -11.84
N ARG A 289 -2.22 2.71 -11.21
CA ARG A 289 -1.02 3.48 -11.54
C ARG A 289 -0.18 2.76 -12.58
N GLN A 290 0.25 1.54 -12.29
CA GLN A 290 1.23 0.80 -13.08
C GLN A 290 2.48 1.65 -13.38
N ASP A 291 2.93 2.43 -12.41
CA ASP A 291 3.99 3.42 -12.51
C ASP A 291 5.34 2.84 -12.02
N PRO A 292 6.45 3.07 -12.72
CA PRO A 292 6.55 3.64 -14.06
C PRO A 292 6.16 2.64 -15.16
N PRO A 293 5.92 3.08 -16.41
CA PRO A 293 5.66 2.16 -17.51
C PRO A 293 6.85 1.24 -17.79
N LYS A 294 6.59 0.05 -18.33
CA LYS A 294 7.62 -0.99 -18.57
C LYS A 294 8.86 -0.48 -19.32
N ARG A 295 8.69 0.47 -20.26
CA ARG A 295 9.83 1.08 -20.98
C ARG A 295 10.77 1.82 -20.04
N LEU A 296 10.23 2.52 -19.02
CA LEU A 296 11.03 3.25 -18.03
C LEU A 296 11.62 2.31 -16.97
N ILE A 297 10.96 1.21 -16.61
CA ILE A 297 11.58 0.18 -15.76
C ILE A 297 12.83 -0.39 -16.44
N ARG A 298 12.77 -0.69 -17.76
CA ARG A 298 13.94 -1.18 -18.50
C ARG A 298 15.05 -0.14 -18.56
N LEU A 299 14.71 1.11 -18.83
CA LEU A 299 15.68 2.22 -18.87
C LEU A 299 16.37 2.41 -17.50
N ALA A 300 15.61 2.38 -16.40
CA ALA A 300 16.17 2.45 -15.04
C ALA A 300 17.07 1.23 -14.74
N LEU A 301 16.70 0.03 -15.22
CA LEU A 301 17.52 -1.17 -15.07
C LEU A 301 18.85 -1.04 -15.83
N GLU A 302 18.81 -0.53 -17.06
CA GLU A 302 19.99 -0.25 -17.90
C GLU A 302 20.88 0.82 -17.27
N ALA A 303 20.31 1.87 -16.67
CA ALA A 303 21.01 2.89 -15.89
C ALA A 303 21.67 2.36 -14.61
N GLY A 304 21.34 1.13 -14.19
CA GLY A 304 21.93 0.51 -13.00
C GLY A 304 21.17 0.76 -11.70
N CYS A 305 19.95 1.31 -11.74
CA CYS A 305 19.15 1.60 -10.56
C CYS A 305 18.84 0.37 -9.71
N ARG A 306 18.64 0.59 -8.40
CA ARG A 306 17.87 -0.31 -7.53
C ARG A 306 16.37 -0.06 -7.74
N PHE A 307 15.57 -1.00 -7.26
CA PHE A 307 14.11 -0.90 -7.33
C PHE A 307 13.49 -1.18 -5.96
N ALA A 308 12.37 -0.53 -5.70
CA ALA A 308 11.45 -0.91 -4.65
C ALA A 308 10.13 -1.37 -5.30
N ILE A 309 9.59 -2.52 -4.88
CA ILE A 309 8.31 -3.04 -5.38
C ILE A 309 7.29 -2.83 -4.27
N ASP A 310 6.54 -1.75 -4.37
CA ASP A 310 5.69 -1.26 -3.29
C ASP A 310 4.24 -1.17 -3.72
N THR A 311 3.34 -1.26 -2.74
CA THR A 311 1.90 -1.29 -3.02
C THR A 311 1.26 0.08 -3.05
N ASP A 312 1.81 1.06 -2.34
CA ASP A 312 1.12 2.33 -2.08
C ASP A 312 -0.27 2.02 -1.45
N ALA A 313 -0.27 1.03 -0.52
CA ALA A 313 -1.47 0.47 0.06
C ALA A 313 -2.13 1.44 1.03
N HIS A 314 -3.44 1.67 0.87
CA HIS A 314 -4.27 2.49 1.76
C HIS A 314 -5.29 1.63 2.54
N ALA A 315 -5.19 0.31 2.42
CA ALA A 315 -6.02 -0.64 3.13
C ALA A 315 -5.33 -2.01 3.19
N PRO A 316 -5.63 -2.85 4.20
CA PRO A 316 -4.98 -4.15 4.41
C PRO A 316 -4.94 -5.05 3.18
N GLY A 317 -6.04 -5.19 2.45
CA GLY A 317 -6.10 -6.04 1.26
C GLY A 317 -5.29 -5.54 0.07
N GLN A 318 -4.92 -4.25 0.06
CA GLN A 318 -4.09 -3.66 -0.99
C GLN A 318 -2.61 -4.04 -0.86
N LEU A 319 -2.15 -4.50 0.30
CA LEU A 319 -0.80 -5.02 0.50
C LEU A 319 -0.52 -6.24 -0.40
N ASP A 320 -1.54 -7.01 -0.79
CA ASP A 320 -1.39 -8.13 -1.73
C ASP A 320 -1.19 -7.70 -3.19
N TRP A 321 -1.29 -6.41 -3.49
CA TRP A 321 -1.00 -5.87 -4.83
C TRP A 321 0.47 -5.96 -5.24
N GLN A 322 1.40 -6.22 -4.32
CA GLN A 322 2.81 -6.44 -4.67
C GLN A 322 2.99 -7.46 -5.81
N ARG A 323 2.07 -8.43 -5.94
CA ARG A 323 2.06 -9.38 -7.06
C ARG A 323 2.09 -8.69 -8.43
N PHE A 324 1.35 -7.60 -8.62
CA PHE A 324 1.31 -6.86 -9.89
C PHE A 324 2.63 -6.13 -10.18
N GLY A 325 3.30 -5.63 -9.14
CA GLY A 325 4.64 -5.08 -9.26
C GLY A 325 5.66 -6.15 -9.64
N CYS A 326 5.59 -7.34 -9.02
CA CYS A 326 6.44 -8.48 -9.33
C CYS A 326 6.26 -8.95 -10.78
N GLU A 327 5.03 -9.05 -11.29
CA GLU A 327 4.75 -9.38 -12.70
C GLU A 327 5.43 -8.38 -13.65
N ARG A 328 5.30 -7.08 -13.34
CA ARG A 328 5.89 -6.02 -14.18
C ARG A 328 7.41 -6.02 -14.12
N ALA A 329 7.97 -6.24 -12.93
CA ALA A 329 9.41 -6.36 -12.73
C ALA A 329 9.98 -7.58 -13.47
N ALA A 330 9.35 -8.75 -13.35
CA ALA A 330 9.74 -9.98 -14.05
C ALA A 330 9.67 -9.81 -15.57
N LEU A 331 8.58 -9.25 -16.11
CA LEU A 331 8.43 -8.93 -17.53
C LEU A 331 9.47 -7.93 -18.06
N CYS A 332 10.09 -7.14 -17.20
CA CYS A 332 11.16 -6.21 -17.54
C CYS A 332 12.56 -6.76 -17.26
N GLY A 333 12.68 -7.99 -16.74
CA GLY A 333 13.96 -8.64 -16.46
C GLY A 333 14.66 -8.10 -15.20
N VAL A 334 13.93 -7.47 -14.26
CA VAL A 334 14.50 -6.96 -13.00
C VAL A 334 14.90 -8.14 -12.10
N PRO A 335 16.20 -8.31 -11.79
CA PRO A 335 16.62 -9.41 -10.93
C PRO A 335 16.40 -9.08 -9.44
N ALA A 336 16.06 -10.07 -8.62
CA ALA A 336 15.79 -9.91 -7.19
C ALA A 336 16.91 -9.16 -6.43
N LYS A 337 18.19 -9.35 -6.82
CA LYS A 337 19.34 -8.64 -6.20
C LYS A 337 19.30 -7.11 -6.36
N ARG A 338 18.50 -6.59 -7.29
CA ARG A 338 18.28 -5.14 -7.52
C ARG A 338 17.07 -4.60 -6.75
N VAL A 339 16.27 -5.46 -6.10
CA VAL A 339 15.04 -5.10 -5.39
C VAL A 339 15.33 -4.99 -3.90
N VAL A 340 15.16 -3.80 -3.33
CA VAL A 340 15.47 -3.53 -1.92
C VAL A 340 14.52 -4.25 -0.97
N ASN A 341 13.27 -4.49 -1.36
CA ASN A 341 12.29 -5.25 -0.57
C ASN A 341 12.69 -6.72 -0.32
N THR A 342 13.68 -7.26 -1.03
CA THR A 342 14.22 -8.60 -0.78
C THR A 342 15.20 -8.63 0.39
N TRP A 343 15.54 -7.50 0.96
CA TRP A 343 16.47 -7.39 2.08
C TRP A 343 15.75 -7.54 3.41
N THR A 344 16.50 -7.96 4.43
CA THR A 344 16.01 -7.89 5.81
C THR A 344 15.79 -6.43 6.22
N ALA A 345 14.92 -6.19 7.18
CA ALA A 345 14.68 -4.86 7.73
C ALA A 345 15.99 -4.16 8.15
N ASP A 346 16.90 -4.86 8.83
CA ASP A 346 18.18 -4.29 9.28
C ASP A 346 19.09 -3.90 8.12
N ARG A 347 19.09 -4.69 7.03
CA ARG A 347 19.85 -4.34 5.84
C ARG A 347 19.26 -3.13 5.13
N LEU A 348 17.93 -3.02 5.08
CA LEU A 348 17.24 -1.88 4.49
C LEU A 348 17.60 -0.60 5.26
N VAL A 349 17.43 -0.61 6.59
CA VAL A 349 17.74 0.54 7.46
C VAL A 349 19.24 0.91 7.40
N LYS A 350 20.13 -0.09 7.32
CA LYS A 350 21.57 0.20 7.13
C LYS A 350 21.86 0.88 5.80
N TRP A 351 21.15 0.51 4.75
CA TRP A 351 21.31 1.11 3.43
C TRP A 351 20.86 2.57 3.43
N THR A 352 19.68 2.89 3.97
CA THR A 352 19.15 4.25 4.06
C THR A 352 20.04 5.14 4.93
N ALA A 353 20.46 4.66 6.13
CA ALA A 353 21.36 5.39 7.02
C ALA A 353 22.76 5.63 6.43
N GLY A 354 23.20 4.84 5.46
CA GLY A 354 24.51 5.01 4.80
C GLY A 354 24.51 6.05 3.68
N ARG A 355 23.36 6.65 3.40
CA ARG A 355 23.17 7.68 2.37
C ARG A 355 23.15 9.10 2.95
N SER A 356 22.77 9.24 4.24
CA SER A 356 22.71 10.51 5.00
C SER A 356 24.07 10.96 5.51
#